data_6c1dc33aefcd7fcf9d301e256045a353
#
_entry.id   6c1dc33aefcd7fcf9d301e256045a353
#
_cell.length_a   1.000
_cell.length_b   1.000
_cell.length_c   1.000
_cell.angle_alpha   90.00
_cell.angle_beta   90.00
_cell.angle_gamma   90.00
#
_symmetry.space_group_name_H-M   'P 1'
#
loop_
_entity.id
_entity.type
_entity.pdbx_description
1 polymer ?
#
loop_
_entity_poly.entity_id
_entity_poly.type
_entity_poly.pdbx_seq_one_letter_code
_entity_poly.pdbx_strand_id
1 'polypeptide(L)'
;MQWALGTIGEQPSDGAATIRVEHEFVEEIGVLRRSEFSTCDGLSCQGHARLADFLVPGDHGRHGTAVVIRGFVPVSLGEWTSMSESPLLADLDARGLVHDSTDRSALGERLSAGPIGVYVGFDPTADSLHAGNLLGQVMLRRFQLAGHRPVVLAGGATGMVGDPGGRSEERNLLDRETLRHNVAQVKKQLEKILDFDGPHAARLVDNADWTAPMSALDFLRDVGKHFTVNQMVAKESVRARMESEHGISYTEFSYMLLQANDFRHLCEHEDVEMQMGGSDQWGNITAGIELVRKRLQKSAFGLTWPLLTRSDGAKMGKSVHGALWLDPDKTSPYQFRQYWIQLPDEDVERFLLQLTLRSVDEISSIVADHRADPGKRVAQRALATDVTALVHGADAERAAAEAADVLFGADPTTASIDALVAVAREVPSSSATRASLSDVISSLVSCGLASSNSDARRTLGQKGFRVNGVVIDEAFDLGAADPLHGRFLLIRRGKTQHHLVVLEG
;
A
#
# COMPACT_ATOMS: atom_id res chain seq x y z
N MET A 1 16.11 37.16 27.07
CA MET A 1 14.74 36.61 27.06
C MET A 1 13.81 37.70 27.56
N GLN A 2 13.08 38.33 26.64
CA GLN A 2 12.08 39.36 27.00
C GLN A 2 10.73 38.65 27.12
N TRP A 3 10.16 38.72 28.32
CA TRP A 3 8.84 38.19 28.63
C TRP A 3 7.80 39.21 28.16
N ALA A 4 6.87 38.80 27.30
CA ALA A 4 5.68 39.58 27.01
C ALA A 4 4.63 39.22 28.06
N LEU A 5 4.47 40.09 29.06
CA LEU A 5 3.36 40.02 30.02
C LEU A 5 2.09 40.51 29.33
N GLY A 6 1.08 39.66 29.25
CA GLY A 6 -0.26 40.02 28.87
C GLY A 6 -0.84 41.05 29.89
N THR A 7 -1.62 41.96 29.41
CA THR A 7 -2.21 43.13 30.14
C THR A 7 -2.88 42.70 31.44
N ILE A 8 -2.42 43.24 32.54
CA ILE A 8 -3.04 43.17 33.87
C ILE A 8 -4.25 44.10 33.89
N GLY A 9 -5.45 43.57 33.95
CA GLY A 9 -6.66 44.35 34.19
C GLY A 9 -6.88 44.48 35.69
N GLU A 10 -6.72 45.68 36.24
CA GLU A 10 -7.11 45.97 37.63
C GLU A 10 -8.62 46.08 37.77
N GLN A 11 -9.21 45.27 38.64
CA GLN A 11 -10.51 45.56 39.23
C GLN A 11 -10.29 45.91 40.70
N PRO A 12 -10.78 47.06 41.15
CA PRO A 12 -10.57 47.51 42.52
C PRO A 12 -11.66 47.03 43.43
N SER A 13 -11.47 45.97 44.22
CA SER A 13 -12.11 45.83 45.53
C SER A 13 -11.55 44.82 46.49
N ASP A 14 -10.75 43.81 46.05
CA ASP A 14 -10.34 42.75 46.98
C ASP A 14 -8.82 42.43 47.03
N GLY A 15 -7.98 43.23 46.42
CA GLY A 15 -6.52 43.09 46.58
C GLY A 15 -5.88 41.83 45.98
N ALA A 16 -6.60 41.07 45.15
CA ALA A 16 -6.07 39.89 44.44
C ALA A 16 -6.10 40.14 42.91
N ALA A 17 -4.96 39.97 42.26
CA ALA A 17 -4.88 39.98 40.79
C ALA A 17 -5.20 38.59 40.24
N THR A 18 -6.12 38.50 39.28
CA THR A 18 -6.47 37.26 38.60
C THR A 18 -5.77 37.20 37.24
N ILE A 19 -4.91 36.22 37.03
CA ILE A 19 -4.26 35.98 35.75
C ILE A 19 -5.02 34.85 35.03
N ARG A 20 -5.49 35.13 33.81
CA ARG A 20 -6.08 34.13 32.95
C ARG A 20 -4.96 33.52 32.08
N VAL A 21 -4.70 32.25 32.24
CA VAL A 21 -3.71 31.51 31.44
C VAL A 21 -4.46 30.82 30.30
N GLU A 22 -4.11 31.11 29.06
CA GLU A 22 -4.67 30.42 27.90
C GLU A 22 -3.98 29.08 27.64
N HIS A 23 -4.62 28.23 26.88
CA HIS A 23 -4.30 26.78 26.70
C HIS A 23 -2.85 26.46 26.29
N GLU A 24 -2.17 27.36 25.57
CA GLU A 24 -0.78 27.19 25.14
C GLU A 24 0.26 27.23 26.28
N PHE A 25 -0.14 27.71 27.47
CA PHE A 25 0.78 27.85 28.61
C PHE A 25 0.82 26.62 29.52
N VAL A 26 -0.10 25.70 29.35
CA VAL A 26 -0.23 24.53 30.24
C VAL A 26 0.84 23.47 29.94
N GLU A 27 1.32 23.38 28.70
CA GLU A 27 2.38 22.44 28.34
C GLU A 27 3.78 22.84 28.87
N GLU A 28 4.09 24.13 28.97
CA GLU A 28 5.37 24.57 29.55
C GLU A 28 5.43 24.46 31.08
N ILE A 29 4.29 24.54 31.77
CA ILE A 29 4.23 24.39 33.22
C ILE A 29 4.33 22.91 33.65
N GLY A 30 4.01 21.96 32.78
CA GLY A 30 4.10 20.53 33.03
C GLY A 30 5.52 19.99 33.28
N VAL A 31 6.55 20.80 33.08
CA VAL A 31 7.96 20.44 33.28
C VAL A 31 8.48 20.73 34.69
N LEU A 32 7.72 21.42 35.54
CA LEU A 32 8.14 21.67 36.95
C LEU A 32 8.02 20.37 37.75
N ARG A 33 9.16 19.90 38.25
CA ARG A 33 9.31 18.63 38.98
C ARG A 33 8.46 18.59 40.25
N ARG A 34 7.82 17.43 40.51
CA ARG A 34 7.03 17.10 41.73
C ARG A 34 7.70 17.40 43.07
N SER A 35 8.97 17.75 43.11
CA SER A 35 9.76 18.01 44.33
C SER A 35 9.60 19.42 44.88
N GLU A 36 8.93 20.34 44.20
CA GLU A 36 8.83 21.76 44.62
C GLU A 36 7.43 22.17 45.11
N PHE A 37 6.48 21.22 45.13
CA PHE A 37 5.15 21.49 45.66
C PHE A 37 4.92 20.75 46.98
N SER A 38 4.74 21.53 48.04
CA SER A 38 4.31 21.00 49.35
C SER A 38 2.82 20.67 49.27
N THR A 39 2.48 19.38 49.35
CA THR A 39 1.08 18.94 49.36
C THR A 39 0.44 19.30 50.69
N CYS A 40 -0.70 20.01 50.64
CA CYS A 40 -1.59 20.11 51.80
C CYS A 40 -2.35 18.81 51.95
N ASP A 41 -2.05 18.03 52.99
CA ASP A 41 -2.79 16.84 53.37
C ASP A 41 -4.23 17.24 53.79
N GLY A 42 -5.22 16.60 53.19
CA GLY A 42 -6.57 16.61 53.73
C GLY A 42 -7.72 16.94 52.74
N LEU A 43 -7.75 16.37 51.57
CA LEU A 43 -8.95 16.44 50.72
C LEU A 43 -9.36 15.04 50.24
N SER A 44 -10.48 14.55 50.76
CA SER A 44 -11.14 13.32 50.28
C SER A 44 -11.80 13.56 48.94
N CYS A 45 -11.43 12.74 47.93
CA CYS A 45 -11.97 12.79 46.59
C CYS A 45 -13.39 12.20 46.53
N GLN A 46 -14.40 13.02 46.28
CA GLN A 46 -15.65 12.61 45.66
C GLN A 46 -15.98 13.60 44.55
N GLY A 47 -15.97 13.10 43.36
CA GLY A 47 -16.29 13.55 42.01
C GLY A 47 -16.99 14.91 41.82
N HIS A 48 -16.28 16.02 41.94
CA HIS A 48 -16.70 17.33 41.38
C HIS A 48 -15.45 18.18 41.18
N ALA A 49 -15.39 18.91 40.08
CA ALA A 49 -14.32 19.87 39.84
C ALA A 49 -14.25 20.92 40.93
N ARG A 50 -13.16 21.09 41.63
CA ARG A 50 -12.97 22.12 42.65
C ARG A 50 -11.95 23.16 42.19
N LEU A 51 -12.22 24.41 42.54
CA LEU A 51 -11.24 25.50 42.43
C LEU A 51 -10.11 25.21 43.44
N ALA A 52 -8.89 25.14 42.95
CA ALA A 52 -7.70 25.04 43.81
C ALA A 52 -7.02 26.40 43.83
N ASP A 53 -6.71 26.87 45.05
CA ASP A 53 -5.95 28.10 45.29
C ASP A 53 -4.47 27.74 45.45
N PHE A 54 -3.61 28.27 44.60
CA PHE A 54 -2.15 28.08 44.69
C PHE A 54 -1.49 29.33 45.24
N LEU A 55 -0.69 29.17 46.31
CA LEU A 55 0.16 30.22 46.86
C LEU A 55 1.54 30.13 46.20
N VAL A 56 1.91 31.17 45.49
CA VAL A 56 3.29 31.29 44.95
C VAL A 56 4.07 32.28 45.81
N PRO A 57 5.22 31.93 46.34
CA PRO A 57 6.06 32.86 47.06
C PRO A 57 6.61 33.94 46.10
N GLY A 58 6.26 35.18 46.35
CA GLY A 58 6.85 36.33 45.61
C GLY A 58 8.29 36.58 46.09
N ASP A 59 9.24 36.51 45.18
CA ASP A 59 10.62 36.90 45.45
C ASP A 59 10.70 38.41 45.34
N HIS A 60 10.85 39.06 46.48
CA HIS A 60 11.53 40.31 46.77
C HIS A 60 10.95 41.04 48.00
N GLY A 61 11.80 41.22 48.92
CA GLY A 61 11.83 41.96 50.16
C GLY A 61 10.77 43.02 50.48
N ARG A 62 10.15 42.85 51.66
CA ARG A 62 9.37 43.82 52.43
C ARG A 62 7.97 44.16 51.92
N HIS A 63 7.07 43.41 52.35
CA HIS A 63 5.62 43.41 52.34
C HIS A 63 5.07 42.25 51.50
N GLY A 64 4.73 41.18 52.19
CA GLY A 64 4.25 39.93 51.54
C GLY A 64 2.86 40.13 50.97
N THR A 65 2.81 40.21 49.65
CA THR A 65 1.55 40.07 48.92
C THR A 65 1.54 38.63 48.38
N ALA A 66 0.65 37.77 48.90
CA ALA A 66 0.43 36.46 48.33
C ALA A 66 -0.41 36.58 47.08
N VAL A 67 0.09 36.07 45.96
CA VAL A 67 -0.69 35.96 44.73
C VAL A 67 -1.45 34.62 44.73
N VAL A 68 -2.77 34.67 44.76
CA VAL A 68 -3.61 33.51 44.68
C VAL A 68 -3.93 33.25 43.21
N ILE A 69 -3.39 32.19 42.66
CA ILE A 69 -3.75 31.74 41.29
C ILE A 69 -4.93 30.75 41.42
N ARG A 70 -6.10 31.14 40.93
CA ARG A 70 -7.26 30.25 40.86
C ARG A 70 -7.25 29.57 39.51
N GLY A 71 -7.00 28.27 39.48
CA GLY A 71 -7.04 27.45 38.28
C GLY A 71 -8.08 26.34 38.39
N PHE A 72 -8.74 25.99 37.29
CA PHE A 72 -9.49 24.75 37.20
C PHE A 72 -8.50 23.61 37.07
N VAL A 73 -8.41 22.74 38.08
CA VAL A 73 -7.68 21.48 37.97
C VAL A 73 -8.69 20.43 37.48
N PRO A 74 -8.52 19.86 36.31
CA PRO A 74 -9.36 18.74 35.90
C PRO A 74 -9.13 17.56 36.83
N VAL A 75 -10.22 16.98 37.35
CA VAL A 75 -10.25 16.03 38.46
C VAL A 75 -9.74 14.64 38.14
N SER A 76 -9.34 14.34 36.89
CA SER A 76 -8.62 13.09 36.62
C SER A 76 -7.64 13.23 35.45
N LEU A 77 -6.37 13.08 35.73
CA LEU A 77 -5.36 12.74 34.72
C LEU A 77 -5.62 11.36 34.07
N GLY A 78 -6.61 10.61 34.57
CA GLY A 78 -6.98 9.28 34.05
C GLY A 78 -8.06 9.32 32.98
N GLU A 79 -8.83 10.41 32.84
CA GLU A 79 -9.90 10.52 31.82
C GLU A 79 -9.43 11.16 30.50
N TRP A 80 -8.23 11.74 30.49
CA TRP A 80 -7.63 12.28 29.26
C TRP A 80 -6.98 11.19 28.37
N THR A 81 -6.93 9.94 28.83
CA THR A 81 -6.34 8.82 28.08
C THR A 81 -7.33 8.02 27.27
N SER A 82 -8.58 8.45 27.10
CA SER A 82 -9.55 7.76 26.24
C SER A 82 -10.42 8.69 25.39
N MET A 83 -9.83 9.63 24.68
CA MET A 83 -10.34 9.89 23.34
C MET A 83 -9.98 8.65 22.55
N SER A 84 -10.93 7.75 22.35
CA SER A 84 -10.70 6.47 21.69
C SER A 84 -10.10 6.74 20.33
N GLU A 85 -8.83 6.42 20.18
CA GLU A 85 -8.15 6.42 18.87
C GLU A 85 -9.04 5.64 17.91
N SER A 86 -9.26 6.17 16.70
CA SER A 86 -10.08 5.47 15.70
C SER A 86 -9.54 4.04 15.53
N PRO A 87 -10.38 2.99 15.67
CA PRO A 87 -9.93 1.60 15.54
C PRO A 87 -9.20 1.35 14.23
N LEU A 88 -9.59 2.07 13.18
CA LEU A 88 -8.91 2.00 11.88
C LEU A 88 -7.49 2.57 11.95
N LEU A 89 -7.29 3.73 12.59
CA LEU A 89 -5.95 4.30 12.73
C LEU A 89 -5.06 3.42 13.61
N ALA A 90 -5.60 2.86 14.68
CA ALA A 90 -4.86 1.93 15.53
C ALA A 90 -4.45 0.65 14.78
N ASP A 91 -5.32 0.09 13.91
CA ASP A 91 -4.97 -1.03 13.03
C ASP A 91 -3.88 -0.65 12.03
N LEU A 92 -3.97 0.54 11.43
CA LEU A 92 -2.96 1.01 10.48
C LEU A 92 -1.59 1.20 11.14
N ASP A 93 -1.54 1.71 12.37
CA ASP A 93 -0.30 1.85 13.12
C ASP A 93 0.32 0.50 13.48
N ALA A 94 -0.48 -0.43 13.99
CA ALA A 94 -0.03 -1.77 14.32
C ALA A 94 0.59 -2.50 13.12
N ARG A 95 0.21 -2.09 11.90
CA ARG A 95 0.75 -2.61 10.63
C ARG A 95 1.92 -1.81 10.08
N GLY A 96 2.30 -0.69 10.72
CA GLY A 96 3.32 0.21 10.19
C GLY A 96 2.89 0.89 8.89
N LEU A 97 1.60 1.23 8.75
CA LEU A 97 0.99 1.82 7.56
C LEU A 97 0.77 3.33 7.67
N VAL A 98 1.18 3.96 8.77
CA VAL A 98 1.15 5.42 8.94
C VAL A 98 2.58 5.95 8.94
N HIS A 99 2.91 6.77 7.93
CA HIS A 99 4.20 7.48 7.84
C HIS A 99 4.02 8.96 8.25
N ASP A 100 3.15 9.69 7.53
CA ASP A 100 2.74 11.04 7.89
C ASP A 100 1.21 11.11 7.90
N SER A 101 0.67 11.97 8.74
CA SER A 101 -0.74 12.35 8.69
C SER A 101 -0.90 13.83 9.02
N THR A 102 -2.00 14.42 8.59
CA THR A 102 -2.48 15.70 9.13
C THR A 102 -2.85 15.52 10.60
N ASP A 103 -3.45 16.55 11.22
CA ASP A 103 -3.90 16.47 12.62
C ASP A 103 -4.56 15.11 12.92
N ARG A 104 -3.82 14.28 13.64
CA ARG A 104 -4.18 12.88 13.89
C ARG A 104 -5.41 12.77 14.78
N SER A 105 -5.58 13.68 15.74
CA SER A 105 -6.75 13.69 16.62
C SER A 105 -8.00 14.02 15.83
N ALA A 106 -7.97 15.11 15.06
CA ALA A 106 -9.09 15.52 14.21
C ALA A 106 -9.43 14.46 13.15
N LEU A 107 -8.43 13.81 12.55
CA LEU A 107 -8.63 12.70 11.62
C LEU A 107 -9.32 11.52 12.30
N GLY A 108 -8.85 11.11 13.49
CA GLY A 108 -9.42 10.00 14.26
C GLY A 108 -10.88 10.26 14.64
N GLU A 109 -11.19 11.48 15.12
CA GLU A 109 -12.56 11.91 15.42
C GLU A 109 -13.43 11.87 14.17
N ARG A 110 -12.92 12.37 13.04
CA ARG A 110 -13.70 12.41 11.79
C ARG A 110 -13.99 11.02 11.25
N LEU A 111 -13.01 10.10 11.28
CA LEU A 111 -13.17 8.71 10.86
C LEU A 111 -14.19 7.96 11.75
N SER A 112 -14.22 8.28 13.04
CA SER A 112 -15.17 7.67 13.99
C SER A 112 -16.58 8.26 13.88
N ALA A 113 -16.72 9.49 13.37
CA ALA A 113 -18.00 10.17 13.24
C ALA A 113 -18.89 9.65 12.10
N GLY A 114 -18.33 8.89 11.16
CA GLY A 114 -19.07 8.26 10.06
C GLY A 114 -18.32 8.20 8.75
N PRO A 115 -18.95 7.67 7.68
CA PRO A 115 -18.32 7.48 6.40
C PRO A 115 -17.75 8.78 5.79
N ILE A 116 -16.53 8.72 5.25
CA ILE A 116 -15.92 9.78 4.45
C ILE A 116 -15.51 9.23 3.08
N GLY A 117 -15.40 10.11 2.09
CA GLY A 117 -14.72 9.80 0.84
C GLY A 117 -13.20 9.84 1.03
N VAL A 118 -12.50 8.79 0.60
CA VAL A 118 -11.05 8.69 0.65
C VAL A 118 -10.50 8.35 -0.72
N TYR A 119 -9.42 8.99 -1.19
CA TYR A 119 -8.94 8.72 -2.52
C TYR A 119 -7.43 8.43 -2.61
N VAL A 120 -7.09 7.64 -3.62
CA VAL A 120 -5.72 7.39 -4.08
C VAL A 120 -5.70 7.53 -5.60
N GLY A 121 -4.70 8.23 -6.12
CA GLY A 121 -4.44 8.37 -7.54
C GLY A 121 -3.44 7.35 -8.08
N PHE A 122 -3.69 6.86 -9.28
CA PHE A 122 -2.82 5.94 -10.01
C PHE A 122 -2.54 6.47 -11.40
N ASP A 123 -1.31 6.87 -11.68
CA ASP A 123 -0.88 7.28 -13.01
C ASP A 123 -0.65 6.05 -13.89
N PRO A 124 -1.35 5.94 -15.03
CA PRO A 124 -1.29 4.78 -15.92
C PRO A 124 -0.06 4.85 -16.86
N THR A 125 1.13 4.80 -16.25
CA THR A 125 2.42 4.88 -16.97
C THR A 125 2.75 3.64 -17.81
N ALA A 126 1.97 2.57 -17.64
CA ALA A 126 1.95 1.34 -18.43
C ALA A 126 0.52 0.82 -18.49
N ASP A 127 0.29 -0.17 -19.34
CA ASP A 127 -1.00 -0.87 -19.48
C ASP A 127 -1.29 -1.84 -18.33
N SER A 128 -0.47 -1.86 -17.29
CA SER A 128 -0.68 -2.61 -16.04
C SER A 128 -0.11 -1.85 -14.85
N LEU A 129 -0.75 -2.01 -13.71
CA LEU A 129 -0.16 -1.73 -12.40
C LEU A 129 0.83 -2.86 -12.04
N HIS A 130 1.73 -2.59 -11.10
CA HIS A 130 2.69 -3.54 -10.58
C HIS A 130 2.59 -3.65 -9.05
N ALA A 131 3.26 -4.63 -8.46
CA ALA A 131 3.19 -4.88 -7.01
C ALA A 131 3.50 -3.65 -6.14
N GLY A 132 4.29 -2.69 -6.62
CA GLY A 132 4.51 -1.42 -5.92
C GLY A 132 3.27 -0.54 -5.77
N ASN A 133 2.25 -0.72 -6.64
CA ASN A 133 0.97 0.00 -6.56
C ASN A 133 -0.06 -0.74 -5.70
N LEU A 134 0.22 -2.00 -5.32
CA LEU A 134 -0.75 -2.84 -4.62
C LEU A 134 -1.13 -2.29 -3.25
N LEU A 135 -0.16 -1.72 -2.52
CA LEU A 135 -0.44 -1.17 -1.19
C LEU A 135 -1.51 -0.08 -1.22
N GLY A 136 -1.49 0.81 -2.22
CA GLY A 136 -2.53 1.84 -2.37
C GLY A 136 -3.93 1.24 -2.56
N GLN A 137 -4.04 0.12 -3.29
CA GLN A 137 -5.30 -0.58 -3.48
C GLN A 137 -5.76 -1.28 -2.19
N VAL A 138 -4.82 -1.91 -1.46
CA VAL A 138 -5.09 -2.55 -0.16
C VAL A 138 -5.50 -1.50 0.89
N MET A 139 -4.88 -0.32 0.89
CA MET A 139 -5.27 0.78 1.78
C MET A 139 -6.71 1.23 1.49
N LEU A 140 -7.08 1.46 0.24
CA LEU A 140 -8.46 1.79 -0.12
C LEU A 140 -9.44 0.69 0.32
N ARG A 141 -9.07 -0.59 0.14
CA ARG A 141 -9.90 -1.73 0.60
C ARG A 141 -10.07 -1.75 2.11
N ARG A 142 -9.03 -1.45 2.89
CA ARG A 142 -9.13 -1.35 4.37
C ARG A 142 -10.11 -0.26 4.78
N PHE A 143 -10.02 0.92 4.17
CA PHE A 143 -10.98 2.00 4.42
C PHE A 143 -12.40 1.61 4.01
N GLN A 144 -12.57 0.90 2.90
CA GLN A 144 -13.89 0.40 2.49
C GLN A 144 -14.47 -0.59 3.50
N LEU A 145 -13.67 -1.54 3.98
CA LEU A 145 -14.08 -2.51 5.01
C LEU A 145 -14.40 -1.83 6.35
N ALA A 146 -13.77 -0.70 6.65
CA ALA A 146 -14.08 0.13 7.81
C ALA A 146 -15.32 1.03 7.62
N GLY A 147 -15.99 0.95 6.46
CA GLY A 147 -17.24 1.68 6.20
C GLY A 147 -17.06 3.03 5.51
N HIS A 148 -15.86 3.36 5.03
CA HIS A 148 -15.62 4.57 4.25
C HIS A 148 -15.81 4.32 2.74
N ARG A 149 -15.87 5.39 1.95
CA ARG A 149 -16.13 5.35 0.51
C ARG A 149 -14.86 5.58 -0.30
N PRO A 150 -14.24 4.55 -0.90
CA PRO A 150 -13.08 4.72 -1.73
C PRO A 150 -13.40 5.44 -3.04
N VAL A 151 -12.51 6.35 -3.44
CA VAL A 151 -12.48 6.93 -4.77
C VAL A 151 -11.11 6.60 -5.38
N VAL A 152 -11.14 5.91 -6.50
CA VAL A 152 -9.95 5.54 -7.25
C VAL A 152 -9.80 6.52 -8.40
N LEU A 153 -8.72 7.28 -8.43
CA LEU A 153 -8.45 8.23 -9.50
C LEU A 153 -7.47 7.64 -10.50
N ALA A 154 -7.90 7.49 -11.73
CA ALA A 154 -7.02 7.21 -12.85
C ALA A 154 -6.43 8.53 -13.39
N GLY A 155 -5.10 8.61 -13.48
CA GLY A 155 -4.39 9.80 -13.91
C GLY A 155 -4.37 9.99 -15.42
N GLY A 156 -5.52 10.14 -16.08
CA GLY A 156 -5.60 10.36 -17.53
C GLY A 156 -5.01 11.71 -17.98
N ALA A 157 -5.05 12.73 -17.11
CA ALA A 157 -4.39 14.02 -17.36
C ALA A 157 -2.98 14.07 -16.74
N THR A 158 -2.83 13.66 -15.48
CA THR A 158 -1.54 13.66 -14.79
C THR A 158 -0.52 12.70 -15.42
N GLY A 159 -0.98 11.59 -16.00
CA GLY A 159 -0.14 10.67 -16.75
C GLY A 159 0.49 11.25 -18.02
N MET A 160 -0.08 12.35 -18.57
CA MET A 160 0.54 13.11 -19.67
C MET A 160 1.67 14.03 -19.22
N VAL A 161 1.77 14.31 -17.93
CA VAL A 161 2.75 15.24 -17.34
C VAL A 161 3.84 14.48 -16.60
N GLY A 162 3.46 13.55 -15.73
CA GLY A 162 4.36 12.70 -14.95
C GLY A 162 4.83 13.34 -13.65
N ASP A 163 4.66 12.61 -12.54
CA ASP A 163 5.12 13.01 -11.21
C ASP A 163 6.66 12.98 -11.14
N PRO A 164 7.33 14.07 -10.72
CA PRO A 164 8.77 14.10 -10.49
C PRO A 164 9.21 13.25 -9.27
N GLY A 165 8.28 12.87 -8.40
CA GLY A 165 8.57 12.17 -7.14
C GLY A 165 9.37 10.88 -7.30
N GLY A 166 10.49 10.76 -6.54
CA GLY A 166 11.28 9.53 -6.43
C GLY A 166 12.06 9.12 -7.67
N ARG A 167 12.33 10.04 -8.62
CA ARG A 167 13.06 9.80 -9.87
C ARG A 167 14.18 10.80 -10.09
N SER A 168 15.20 10.37 -10.82
CA SER A 168 16.32 11.21 -11.25
C SER A 168 16.15 11.81 -12.65
N GLU A 169 15.27 11.24 -13.48
CA GLU A 169 15.07 11.62 -14.89
C GLU A 169 13.62 11.91 -15.19
N GLU A 170 13.37 12.77 -16.20
CA GLU A 170 12.05 13.07 -16.71
C GLU A 170 11.40 11.83 -17.34
N ARG A 171 10.07 11.71 -17.23
CA ARG A 171 9.32 10.63 -17.88
C ARG A 171 9.22 10.88 -19.37
N ASN A 172 9.33 9.81 -20.16
CA ASN A 172 8.88 9.86 -21.55
C ASN A 172 7.36 10.08 -21.56
N LEU A 173 6.94 11.15 -22.22
CA LEU A 173 5.54 11.48 -22.35
C LEU A 173 4.85 10.44 -23.25
N LEU A 174 3.76 9.87 -22.76
CA LEU A 174 2.93 8.97 -23.55
C LEU A 174 2.03 9.78 -24.50
N ASP A 175 1.79 9.25 -25.70
CA ASP A 175 0.75 9.79 -26.57
C ASP A 175 -0.66 9.52 -25.99
N ARG A 176 -1.64 10.29 -26.47
CA ARG A 176 -3.01 10.23 -25.92
C ARG A 176 -3.70 8.89 -26.15
N GLU A 177 -3.38 8.17 -27.20
CA GLU A 177 -4.01 6.88 -27.52
C GLU A 177 -3.47 5.79 -26.58
N THR A 178 -2.15 5.71 -26.45
CA THR A 178 -1.48 4.83 -25.49
C THR A 178 -1.98 5.09 -24.06
N LEU A 179 -2.10 6.36 -23.66
CA LEU A 179 -2.58 6.70 -22.33
C LEU A 179 -4.03 6.26 -22.10
N ARG A 180 -4.95 6.46 -23.06
CA ARG A 180 -6.32 5.98 -22.95
C ARG A 180 -6.38 4.45 -22.85
N HIS A 181 -5.55 3.75 -23.62
CA HIS A 181 -5.44 2.30 -23.53
C HIS A 181 -5.01 1.88 -22.12
N ASN A 182 -3.93 2.49 -21.61
CA ASN A 182 -3.42 2.20 -20.28
C ASN A 182 -4.46 2.47 -19.18
N VAL A 183 -5.16 3.61 -19.23
CA VAL A 183 -6.25 3.94 -18.31
C VAL A 183 -7.30 2.83 -18.30
N ALA A 184 -7.73 2.36 -19.49
CA ALA A 184 -8.74 1.32 -19.59
C ALA A 184 -8.28 -0.03 -18.99
N GLN A 185 -7.00 -0.38 -19.13
CA GLN A 185 -6.46 -1.62 -18.55
C GLN A 185 -6.28 -1.50 -17.02
N VAL A 186 -5.76 -0.35 -16.54
CA VAL A 186 -5.60 -0.08 -15.11
C VAL A 186 -6.96 -0.11 -14.39
N LYS A 187 -8.00 0.47 -14.98
CA LYS A 187 -9.37 0.44 -14.45
C LYS A 187 -9.83 -0.99 -14.17
N LYS A 188 -9.64 -1.92 -15.11
CA LYS A 188 -10.02 -3.34 -14.91
C LYS A 188 -9.30 -4.02 -13.75
N GLN A 189 -8.07 -3.60 -13.43
CA GLN A 189 -7.30 -4.16 -12.31
C GLN A 189 -7.79 -3.60 -10.97
N LEU A 190 -8.14 -2.32 -10.93
CA LEU A 190 -8.67 -1.66 -9.74
C LEU A 190 -10.04 -2.22 -9.33
N GLU A 191 -10.86 -2.60 -10.32
CA GLU A 191 -12.19 -3.19 -10.11
C GLU A 191 -12.13 -4.60 -9.46
N LYS A 192 -10.98 -5.25 -9.41
CA LYS A 192 -10.86 -6.59 -8.81
C LYS A 192 -10.72 -6.57 -7.28
N ILE A 193 -10.18 -5.50 -6.71
CA ILE A 193 -9.82 -5.43 -5.28
C ILE A 193 -10.88 -4.71 -4.46
N LEU A 194 -11.61 -3.77 -5.09
CA LEU A 194 -12.63 -2.95 -4.42
C LEU A 194 -14.02 -3.40 -4.82
N ASP A 195 -14.98 -3.23 -3.90
CA ASP A 195 -16.40 -3.42 -4.21
C ASP A 195 -16.97 -2.12 -4.81
N PHE A 196 -17.60 -2.23 -5.98
CA PHE A 196 -18.24 -1.12 -6.67
C PHE A 196 -19.76 -1.10 -6.48
N ASP A 197 -20.28 -1.97 -5.62
CA ASP A 197 -21.69 -2.07 -5.27
C ASP A 197 -21.90 -1.87 -3.77
N GLY A 198 -23.15 -1.55 -3.38
CA GLY A 198 -23.52 -1.45 -1.97
C GLY A 198 -23.29 -0.07 -1.33
N PRO A 199 -23.45 0.03 0.01
CA PRO A 199 -23.45 1.32 0.72
C PRO A 199 -22.10 2.03 0.79
N HIS A 200 -21.00 1.29 0.64
CA HIS A 200 -19.63 1.79 0.64
C HIS A 200 -18.94 1.56 -0.71
N ALA A 201 -19.75 1.55 -1.79
CA ALA A 201 -19.27 1.33 -3.14
C ALA A 201 -18.11 2.26 -3.47
N ALA A 202 -17.06 1.69 -4.05
CA ALA A 202 -15.96 2.45 -4.61
C ALA A 202 -16.44 3.22 -5.85
N ARG A 203 -15.80 4.35 -6.13
CA ARG A 203 -15.99 5.09 -7.39
C ARG A 203 -14.67 5.17 -8.14
N LEU A 204 -14.74 5.00 -9.45
CA LEU A 204 -13.62 5.13 -10.33
C LEU A 204 -13.81 6.39 -11.18
N VAL A 205 -12.84 7.29 -11.12
CA VAL A 205 -12.86 8.58 -11.82
C VAL A 205 -11.58 8.77 -12.63
N ASP A 206 -11.66 9.63 -13.63
CA ASP A 206 -10.52 9.97 -14.50
C ASP A 206 -10.30 11.49 -14.45
N ASN A 207 -9.13 11.95 -14.03
CA ASN A 207 -8.86 13.37 -13.91
C ASN A 207 -8.78 14.09 -15.28
N ALA A 208 -8.75 13.36 -16.38
CA ALA A 208 -8.90 13.95 -17.70
C ALA A 208 -10.31 14.59 -17.91
N ASP A 209 -11.33 14.10 -17.22
CA ASP A 209 -12.71 14.57 -17.38
C ASP A 209 -12.87 16.05 -16.95
N TRP A 210 -12.16 16.50 -15.93
CA TRP A 210 -12.20 17.90 -15.46
C TRP A 210 -10.96 18.70 -15.82
N THR A 211 -9.83 18.08 -16.12
CA THR A 211 -8.59 18.77 -16.44
C THR A 211 -8.50 19.11 -17.93
N ALA A 212 -8.89 18.20 -18.82
CA ALA A 212 -8.79 18.41 -20.27
C ALA A 212 -9.65 19.57 -20.80
N PRO A 213 -10.86 19.85 -20.26
CA PRO A 213 -11.66 21.00 -20.67
C PRO A 213 -11.13 22.34 -20.15
N MET A 214 -10.26 22.35 -19.12
CA MET A 214 -9.75 23.57 -18.49
C MET A 214 -8.73 24.26 -19.41
N SER A 215 -8.94 25.55 -19.69
CA SER A 215 -7.96 26.32 -20.45
C SER A 215 -6.71 26.60 -19.60
N ALA A 216 -5.56 26.79 -20.26
CA ALA A 216 -4.32 27.18 -19.58
C ALA A 216 -4.48 28.46 -18.75
N LEU A 217 -5.27 29.43 -19.24
CA LEU A 217 -5.53 30.69 -18.51
C LEU A 217 -6.40 30.45 -17.28
N ASP A 218 -7.41 29.59 -17.37
CA ASP A 218 -8.24 29.25 -16.22
C ASP A 218 -7.42 28.47 -15.17
N PHE A 219 -6.58 27.55 -15.60
CA PHE A 219 -5.69 26.81 -14.70
C PHE A 219 -4.74 27.75 -13.94
N LEU A 220 -4.09 28.68 -14.64
CA LEU A 220 -3.19 29.65 -14.01
C LEU A 220 -3.94 30.60 -13.07
N ARG A 221 -5.14 31.07 -13.45
CA ARG A 221 -5.96 31.99 -12.67
C ARG A 221 -6.60 31.31 -11.45
N ASP A 222 -7.15 30.10 -11.62
CA ASP A 222 -8.03 29.49 -10.60
C ASP A 222 -7.29 28.48 -9.72
N VAL A 223 -6.16 27.94 -10.18
CA VAL A 223 -5.30 27.03 -9.44
C VAL A 223 -3.95 27.69 -9.15
N GLY A 224 -3.23 28.08 -10.18
CA GLY A 224 -1.83 28.56 -10.08
C GLY A 224 -1.63 29.70 -9.10
N LYS A 225 -2.56 30.69 -9.08
CA LYS A 225 -2.47 31.86 -8.16
C LYS A 225 -2.45 31.51 -6.67
N HIS A 226 -2.86 30.30 -6.29
CA HIS A 226 -2.89 29.88 -4.89
C HIS A 226 -1.56 29.29 -4.41
N PHE A 227 -0.61 29.09 -5.32
CA PHE A 227 0.71 28.52 -5.05
C PHE A 227 1.79 29.56 -5.33
N THR A 228 2.68 29.77 -4.37
CA THR A 228 3.88 30.58 -4.62
C THR A 228 5.01 29.68 -5.12
N VAL A 229 5.83 30.19 -6.06
CA VAL A 229 6.99 29.44 -6.57
C VAL A 229 7.92 29.03 -5.41
N ASN A 230 8.11 29.90 -4.42
CA ASN A 230 8.95 29.59 -3.25
C ASN A 230 8.44 28.38 -2.45
N GLN A 231 7.12 28.25 -2.28
CA GLN A 231 6.54 27.07 -1.62
C GLN A 231 6.71 25.81 -2.45
N MET A 232 6.59 25.92 -3.77
CA MET A 232 6.76 24.77 -4.67
C MET A 232 8.22 24.29 -4.69
N VAL A 233 9.18 25.21 -4.80
CA VAL A 233 10.62 24.88 -4.80
C VAL A 233 11.09 24.29 -3.47
N ALA A 234 10.46 24.67 -2.36
CA ALA A 234 10.79 24.15 -1.04
C ALA A 234 10.37 22.67 -0.82
N LYS A 235 9.51 22.12 -1.70
CA LYS A 235 9.13 20.69 -1.61
C LYS A 235 10.32 19.80 -1.95
N GLU A 236 10.51 18.74 -1.17
CA GLU A 236 11.69 17.87 -1.29
C GLU A 236 11.83 17.22 -2.67
N SER A 237 10.73 16.72 -3.25
CA SER A 237 10.70 16.13 -4.59
C SER A 237 11.15 17.12 -5.68
N VAL A 238 10.70 18.38 -5.59
CA VAL A 238 11.08 19.44 -6.53
C VAL A 238 12.54 19.84 -6.31
N ARG A 239 12.96 20.05 -5.06
CA ARG A 239 14.34 20.43 -4.73
C ARG A 239 15.33 19.36 -5.21
N ALA A 240 15.08 18.09 -4.92
CA ALA A 240 15.93 16.98 -5.36
C ALA A 240 16.08 16.93 -6.89
N ARG A 241 15.01 17.24 -7.64
CA ARG A 241 15.05 17.33 -9.11
C ARG A 241 15.81 18.57 -9.60
N MET A 242 15.65 19.72 -8.95
CA MET A 242 16.40 20.94 -9.29
C MET A 242 17.90 20.80 -9.05
N GLU A 243 18.30 20.02 -8.05
CA GLU A 243 19.72 19.73 -7.74
C GLU A 243 20.29 18.62 -8.62
N SER A 244 19.47 17.89 -9.41
CA SER A 244 19.94 16.87 -10.33
C SER A 244 20.61 17.48 -11.56
N GLU A 245 21.45 16.70 -12.24
CA GLU A 245 22.20 17.16 -13.43
C GLU A 245 21.30 17.69 -14.56
N HIS A 246 20.09 17.12 -14.70
CA HIS A 246 19.14 17.48 -15.76
C HIS A 246 18.11 18.55 -15.34
N GLY A 247 18.06 18.92 -14.05
CA GLY A 247 17.08 19.86 -13.54
C GLY A 247 15.64 19.32 -13.59
N ILE A 248 14.66 20.23 -13.53
CA ILE A 248 13.23 19.89 -13.60
C ILE A 248 12.58 20.71 -14.73
N SER A 249 11.79 20.06 -15.59
CA SER A 249 11.02 20.79 -16.61
C SER A 249 9.85 21.54 -15.97
N TYR A 250 9.34 22.58 -16.66
CA TYR A 250 8.12 23.27 -16.22
C TYR A 250 6.92 22.31 -16.16
N THR A 251 6.88 21.34 -17.04
CA THR A 251 5.84 20.30 -17.08
C THR A 251 5.83 19.50 -15.78
N GLU A 252 6.96 18.88 -15.40
CA GLU A 252 7.09 18.16 -14.13
C GLU A 252 6.86 19.06 -12.92
N PHE A 253 7.38 20.31 -12.94
CA PHE A 253 7.20 21.28 -11.87
C PHE A 253 5.73 21.60 -11.62
N SER A 254 4.90 21.64 -12.68
CA SER A 254 3.47 21.92 -12.59
C SER A 254 2.62 20.74 -12.11
N TYR A 255 3.16 19.51 -12.05
CA TYR A 255 2.41 18.30 -11.68
C TYR A 255 1.69 18.46 -10.33
N MET A 256 2.37 19.00 -9.31
CA MET A 256 1.79 19.21 -7.99
C MET A 256 0.48 20.02 -8.02
N LEU A 257 0.38 20.98 -8.93
CA LEU A 257 -0.82 21.82 -9.08
C LEU A 257 -1.99 21.04 -9.68
N LEU A 258 -1.70 20.12 -10.60
CA LEU A 258 -2.72 19.23 -11.20
C LEU A 258 -3.31 18.32 -10.12
N GLN A 259 -2.46 17.63 -9.38
CA GLN A 259 -2.89 16.75 -8.29
C GLN A 259 -3.61 17.52 -7.17
N ALA A 260 -3.17 18.72 -6.84
CA ALA A 260 -3.88 19.58 -5.89
C ALA A 260 -5.27 19.98 -6.39
N ASN A 261 -5.41 20.25 -7.70
CA ASN A 261 -6.71 20.52 -8.33
C ASN A 261 -7.61 19.29 -8.35
N ASP A 262 -7.05 18.08 -8.51
CA ASP A 262 -7.80 16.84 -8.40
C ASP A 262 -8.42 16.71 -7.00
N PHE A 263 -7.64 16.92 -5.93
CA PHE A 263 -8.17 16.86 -4.57
C PHE A 263 -9.26 17.90 -4.34
N ARG A 264 -9.05 19.14 -4.79
CA ARG A 264 -10.10 20.19 -4.71
C ARG A 264 -11.38 19.75 -5.45
N HIS A 265 -11.24 19.20 -6.69
CA HIS A 265 -12.37 18.76 -7.49
C HIS A 265 -13.14 17.64 -6.78
N LEU A 266 -12.43 16.63 -6.28
CA LEU A 266 -13.02 15.50 -5.57
C LEU A 266 -13.71 15.93 -4.26
N CYS A 267 -13.14 16.90 -3.52
CA CYS A 267 -13.79 17.49 -2.35
C CYS A 267 -15.08 18.26 -2.70
N GLU A 268 -15.13 18.86 -3.86
CA GLU A 268 -16.27 19.68 -4.28
C GLU A 268 -17.41 18.84 -4.86
N HIS A 269 -17.09 17.77 -5.61
CA HIS A 269 -18.06 17.03 -6.42
C HIS A 269 -18.27 15.58 -5.99
N GLU A 270 -17.33 14.99 -5.24
CA GLU A 270 -17.32 13.55 -4.93
C GLU A 270 -17.30 13.26 -3.41
N ASP A 271 -17.55 14.25 -2.57
CA ASP A 271 -17.54 14.15 -1.11
C ASP A 271 -16.26 13.52 -0.54
N VAL A 272 -15.13 13.72 -1.21
CA VAL A 272 -13.83 13.26 -0.72
C VAL A 272 -13.31 14.22 0.32
N GLU A 273 -12.95 13.69 1.49
CA GLU A 273 -12.39 14.48 2.59
C GLU A 273 -10.90 14.16 2.84
N MET A 274 -10.40 13.04 2.30
CA MET A 274 -9.05 12.57 2.58
C MET A 274 -8.33 12.07 1.33
N GLN A 275 -7.08 12.51 1.16
CA GLN A 275 -6.15 11.95 0.18
C GLN A 275 -5.14 11.05 0.87
N MET A 276 -4.84 9.91 0.23
CA MET A 276 -3.80 8.99 0.69
C MET A 276 -2.76 8.74 -0.40
N GLY A 277 -1.53 8.36 0.02
CA GLY A 277 -0.45 8.03 -0.91
C GLY A 277 0.77 7.44 -0.23
N GLY A 278 1.81 7.10 -1.00
CA GLY A 278 3.12 6.80 -0.45
C GLY A 278 3.77 8.02 0.19
N SER A 279 4.78 7.83 1.03
CA SER A 279 5.47 8.91 1.73
C SER A 279 6.08 9.96 0.80
N ASP A 280 6.44 9.58 -0.43
CA ASP A 280 6.88 10.48 -1.49
C ASP A 280 5.78 11.45 -1.98
N GLN A 281 4.50 11.16 -1.71
CA GLN A 281 3.35 11.96 -2.08
C GLN A 281 2.97 13.04 -1.06
N TRP A 282 3.61 13.09 0.12
CA TRP A 282 3.24 14.03 1.18
C TRP A 282 3.22 15.50 0.72
N GLY A 283 4.20 15.88 -0.11
CA GLY A 283 4.28 17.22 -0.69
C GLY A 283 3.08 17.57 -1.57
N ASN A 284 2.63 16.64 -2.41
CA ASN A 284 1.48 16.82 -3.29
C ASN A 284 0.17 16.84 -2.50
N ILE A 285 0.03 15.92 -1.52
CA ILE A 285 -1.14 15.83 -0.64
C ILE A 285 -1.36 17.14 0.14
N THR A 286 -0.31 17.65 0.78
CA THR A 286 -0.39 18.92 1.55
C THR A 286 -0.70 20.11 0.65
N ALA A 287 -0.21 20.13 -0.59
CA ALA A 287 -0.56 21.16 -1.58
C ALA A 287 -2.06 21.11 -1.91
N GLY A 288 -2.63 19.91 -2.05
CA GLY A 288 -4.06 19.71 -2.28
C GLY A 288 -4.92 20.17 -1.11
N ILE A 289 -4.56 19.80 0.12
CA ILE A 289 -5.23 20.25 1.36
C ILE A 289 -5.28 21.77 1.43
N GLU A 290 -4.16 22.43 1.13
CA GLU A 290 -4.08 23.88 1.14
C GLU A 290 -4.97 24.53 0.07
N LEU A 291 -5.07 23.93 -1.11
CA LEU A 291 -5.96 24.41 -2.18
C LEU A 291 -7.44 24.24 -1.78
N VAL A 292 -7.80 23.08 -1.20
CA VAL A 292 -9.15 22.84 -0.64
C VAL A 292 -9.51 23.91 0.39
N ARG A 293 -8.61 24.17 1.34
CA ARG A 293 -8.80 25.20 2.36
C ARG A 293 -9.02 26.58 1.75
N LYS A 294 -8.18 26.99 0.80
CA LYS A 294 -8.25 28.30 0.17
C LYS A 294 -9.46 28.50 -0.72
N ARG A 295 -9.85 27.47 -1.46
CA ARG A 295 -10.91 27.57 -2.47
C ARG A 295 -12.30 27.22 -1.95
N LEU A 296 -12.40 26.20 -1.09
CA LEU A 296 -13.67 25.66 -0.63
C LEU A 296 -14.00 26.02 0.82
N GLN A 297 -13.03 26.58 1.56
CA GLN A 297 -13.17 26.85 3.01
C GLN A 297 -13.53 25.58 3.81
N LYS A 298 -13.08 24.39 3.32
CA LYS A 298 -13.30 23.09 3.94
C LYS A 298 -12.01 22.58 4.56
N SER A 299 -12.15 21.77 5.62
CA SER A 299 -11.06 20.94 6.14
C SER A 299 -10.91 19.70 5.27
N ALA A 300 -9.67 19.29 5.04
CA ALA A 300 -9.34 18.05 4.35
C ALA A 300 -8.17 17.37 5.04
N PHE A 301 -8.07 16.05 4.90
CA PHE A 301 -7.07 15.23 5.57
C PHE A 301 -6.11 14.59 4.58
N GLY A 302 -4.92 14.27 5.07
CA GLY A 302 -3.91 13.52 4.35
C GLY A 302 -3.31 12.43 5.22
N LEU A 303 -3.01 11.30 4.61
CA LEU A 303 -2.28 10.20 5.24
C LEU A 303 -1.33 9.57 4.23
N THR A 304 -0.10 9.29 4.65
CA THR A 304 0.87 8.57 3.84
C THR A 304 1.32 7.29 4.52
N TRP A 305 1.72 6.32 3.70
CA TRP A 305 2.34 5.09 4.15
C TRP A 305 3.79 4.99 3.67
N PRO A 306 4.66 4.21 4.38
CA PRO A 306 6.03 3.98 3.95
C PRO A 306 6.08 3.33 2.57
N LEU A 307 7.05 3.72 1.73
CA LEU A 307 7.26 3.06 0.45
C LEU A 307 7.62 1.59 0.65
N LEU A 308 7.06 0.72 -0.19
CA LEU A 308 7.40 -0.70 -0.19
C LEU A 308 8.83 -0.91 -0.68
N THR A 309 9.73 -1.21 0.25
CA THR A 309 11.12 -1.57 -0.02
C THR A 309 11.42 -2.91 0.62
N ARG A 310 12.35 -3.67 0.06
CA ARG A 310 12.90 -4.87 0.69
C ARG A 310 13.96 -4.48 1.72
N SER A 311 14.32 -5.40 2.60
CA SER A 311 15.39 -5.23 3.60
C SER A 311 16.74 -4.87 2.96
N ASP A 312 17.00 -5.33 1.73
CA ASP A 312 18.19 -4.98 0.94
C ASP A 312 18.14 -3.57 0.31
N GLY A 313 17.08 -2.77 0.60
CA GLY A 313 16.87 -1.43 0.05
C GLY A 313 16.32 -1.41 -1.37
N ALA A 314 16.12 -2.55 -2.02
CA ALA A 314 15.54 -2.62 -3.35
C ALA A 314 14.06 -2.22 -3.30
N LYS A 315 13.62 -1.42 -4.28
CA LYS A 315 12.19 -1.08 -4.43
C LYS A 315 11.41 -2.35 -4.75
N MET A 316 10.28 -2.54 -4.04
CA MET A 316 9.37 -3.66 -4.27
C MET A 316 8.76 -3.60 -5.68
N GLY A 317 8.50 -4.79 -6.26
CA GLY A 317 7.88 -4.91 -7.56
C GLY A 317 8.86 -4.96 -8.74
N LYS A 318 10.16 -5.04 -8.47
CA LYS A 318 11.16 -5.38 -9.50
C LYS A 318 11.67 -6.81 -9.25
N SER A 319 11.42 -7.71 -10.18
CA SER A 319 12.01 -9.05 -10.22
C SER A 319 13.30 -9.04 -11.09
N VAL A 320 13.99 -10.16 -11.13
CA VAL A 320 15.11 -10.38 -12.06
C VAL A 320 14.66 -10.23 -13.54
N HIS A 321 13.36 -10.41 -13.80
CA HIS A 321 12.74 -10.30 -15.12
C HIS A 321 12.00 -8.97 -15.36
N GLY A 322 12.17 -7.97 -14.50
CA GLY A 322 11.51 -6.67 -14.62
C GLY A 322 10.45 -6.40 -13.56
N ALA A 323 9.43 -5.61 -13.88
CA ALA A 323 8.34 -5.31 -12.94
C ALA A 323 7.46 -6.53 -12.68
N LEU A 324 7.05 -6.72 -11.42
CA LEU A 324 6.05 -7.72 -11.04
C LEU A 324 4.65 -7.13 -11.32
N TRP A 325 4.11 -7.47 -12.48
CA TRP A 325 2.86 -6.91 -12.98
C TRP A 325 1.64 -7.56 -12.30
N LEU A 326 0.56 -6.79 -12.18
CA LEU A 326 -0.74 -7.31 -11.72
C LEU A 326 -1.55 -7.93 -12.87
N ASP A 327 -1.13 -7.72 -14.11
CA ASP A 327 -1.73 -8.34 -15.28
C ASP A 327 -1.26 -9.80 -15.43
N PRO A 328 -2.17 -10.79 -15.47
CA PRO A 328 -1.82 -12.20 -15.57
C PRO A 328 -1.17 -12.61 -16.90
N ASP A 329 -1.29 -11.76 -17.94
CA ASP A 329 -0.64 -12.02 -19.22
C ASP A 329 0.82 -11.51 -19.26
N LYS A 330 1.18 -10.58 -18.34
CA LYS A 330 2.55 -10.05 -18.19
C LYS A 330 3.35 -10.78 -17.10
N THR A 331 2.68 -11.14 -16.02
CA THR A 331 3.22 -11.96 -14.94
C THR A 331 2.15 -12.98 -14.57
N SER A 332 2.40 -14.25 -14.90
CA SER A 332 1.41 -15.30 -14.62
C SER A 332 1.10 -15.37 -13.11
N PRO A 333 -0.09 -15.84 -12.72
CA PRO A 333 -0.42 -16.07 -11.31
C PRO A 333 0.60 -16.97 -10.59
N TYR A 334 1.18 -17.94 -11.31
CA TYR A 334 2.25 -18.77 -10.81
C TYR A 334 3.51 -17.98 -10.48
N GLN A 335 4.03 -17.17 -11.45
CA GLN A 335 5.21 -16.34 -11.25
C GLN A 335 4.98 -15.29 -10.16
N PHE A 336 3.79 -14.69 -10.15
CA PHE A 336 3.37 -13.74 -9.13
C PHE A 336 3.41 -14.39 -7.72
N ARG A 337 2.84 -15.58 -7.58
CA ARG A 337 2.85 -16.36 -6.33
C ARG A 337 4.28 -16.74 -5.91
N GLN A 338 5.11 -17.22 -6.86
CA GLN A 338 6.48 -17.63 -6.56
C GLN A 338 7.37 -16.46 -6.08
N TYR A 339 7.12 -15.25 -6.55
CA TYR A 339 7.81 -14.06 -6.05
C TYR A 339 7.65 -13.90 -4.53
N TRP A 340 6.43 -14.03 -4.02
CA TRP A 340 6.14 -13.91 -2.59
C TRP A 340 6.68 -15.09 -1.78
N ILE A 341 6.66 -16.29 -2.35
CA ILE A 341 7.27 -17.48 -1.72
C ILE A 341 8.78 -17.30 -1.53
N GLN A 342 9.46 -16.57 -2.40
CA GLN A 342 10.91 -16.40 -2.38
C GLN A 342 11.40 -15.24 -1.50
N LEU A 343 10.50 -14.52 -0.84
CA LEU A 343 10.90 -13.42 0.05
C LEU A 343 11.78 -13.91 1.20
N PRO A 344 12.78 -13.08 1.63
CA PRO A 344 13.54 -13.31 2.83
C PRO A 344 12.65 -13.37 4.09
N ASP A 345 13.07 -14.14 5.08
CA ASP A 345 12.32 -14.30 6.34
C ASP A 345 12.20 -12.98 7.11
N GLU A 346 13.18 -12.08 6.97
CA GLU A 346 13.20 -10.75 7.58
C GLU A 346 12.15 -9.79 7.01
N ASP A 347 11.65 -10.03 5.79
CA ASP A 347 10.67 -9.16 5.12
C ASP A 347 9.23 -9.64 5.28
N VAL A 348 9.01 -10.93 5.49
CA VAL A 348 7.70 -11.56 5.32
C VAL A 348 6.66 -11.05 6.32
N GLU A 349 7.03 -10.82 7.58
CA GLU A 349 6.10 -10.31 8.61
C GLU A 349 5.56 -8.94 8.22
N ARG A 350 6.46 -8.04 7.81
CA ARG A 350 6.09 -6.69 7.37
C ARG A 350 5.15 -6.72 6.19
N PHE A 351 5.42 -7.57 5.18
CA PHE A 351 4.53 -7.65 4.02
C PHE A 351 3.20 -8.34 4.32
N LEU A 352 3.14 -9.29 5.25
CA LEU A 352 1.87 -9.82 5.77
C LEU A 352 1.02 -8.72 6.39
N LEU A 353 1.62 -7.88 7.25
CA LEU A 353 0.94 -6.75 7.88
C LEU A 353 0.42 -5.73 6.86
N GLN A 354 1.23 -5.41 5.85
CA GLN A 354 0.95 -4.34 4.90
C GLN A 354 0.02 -4.76 3.76
N LEU A 355 0.19 -5.96 3.20
CA LEU A 355 -0.45 -6.37 1.94
C LEU A 355 -1.60 -7.37 2.10
N THR A 356 -1.84 -7.94 3.30
CA THR A 356 -2.96 -8.86 3.51
C THR A 356 -4.07 -8.19 4.32
N LEU A 357 -5.27 -8.76 4.25
CA LEU A 357 -6.44 -8.31 5.03
C LEU A 357 -6.65 -9.12 6.31
N ARG A 358 -5.69 -9.99 6.68
CA ARG A 358 -5.73 -10.75 7.94
C ARG A 358 -5.66 -9.81 9.14
N SER A 359 -6.21 -10.23 10.26
CA SER A 359 -6.01 -9.52 11.52
C SER A 359 -4.53 -9.56 11.97
N VAL A 360 -4.12 -8.59 12.79
CA VAL A 360 -2.75 -8.55 13.34
C VAL A 360 -2.47 -9.80 14.20
N ASP A 361 -3.49 -10.30 14.92
CA ASP A 361 -3.35 -11.51 15.76
C ASP A 361 -3.13 -12.77 14.93
N GLU A 362 -3.88 -12.94 13.81
CA GLU A 362 -3.65 -14.05 12.87
C GLU A 362 -2.24 -14.00 12.28
N ILE A 363 -1.77 -12.80 11.90
CA ILE A 363 -0.42 -12.63 11.38
C ILE A 363 0.62 -12.98 12.44
N SER A 364 0.42 -12.53 13.66
CA SER A 364 1.32 -12.84 14.78
C SER A 364 1.44 -14.34 15.03
N SER A 365 0.32 -15.07 14.93
CA SER A 365 0.31 -16.53 15.04
C SER A 365 1.08 -17.20 13.89
N ILE A 366 0.83 -16.78 12.65
CA ILE A 366 1.54 -17.30 11.46
C ILE A 366 3.06 -17.06 11.56
N VAL A 367 3.45 -15.87 12.03
CA VAL A 367 4.86 -15.51 12.21
C VAL A 367 5.51 -16.32 13.33
N ALA A 368 4.80 -16.59 14.43
CA ALA A 368 5.28 -17.46 15.50
C ALA A 368 5.52 -18.90 14.99
N ASP A 369 4.59 -19.47 14.22
CA ASP A 369 4.75 -20.78 13.59
C ASP A 369 5.91 -20.81 12.60
N HIS A 370 6.07 -19.73 11.82
CA HIS A 370 7.20 -19.60 10.89
C HIS A 370 8.55 -19.55 11.61
N ARG A 371 8.65 -18.78 12.69
CA ARG A 371 9.89 -18.68 13.50
C ARG A 371 10.26 -20.01 14.17
N ALA A 372 9.26 -20.84 14.49
CA ALA A 372 9.49 -22.18 15.06
C ALA A 372 10.10 -23.16 14.04
N ASP A 373 9.76 -23.04 12.75
CA ASP A 373 10.29 -23.86 11.66
C ASP A 373 10.34 -23.06 10.34
N PRO A 374 11.37 -22.23 10.15
CA PRO A 374 11.50 -21.37 8.96
C PRO A 374 11.55 -22.17 7.64
N GLY A 375 12.06 -23.43 7.70
CA GLY A 375 12.17 -24.30 6.53
C GLY A 375 10.83 -24.62 5.88
N LYS A 376 9.74 -24.60 6.62
CA LYS A 376 8.37 -24.78 6.10
C LYS A 376 7.84 -23.58 5.34
N ARG A 377 8.44 -22.39 5.51
CA ARG A 377 8.04 -21.14 4.85
C ARG A 377 6.56 -20.80 5.02
N VAL A 378 6.00 -21.04 6.21
CA VAL A 378 4.54 -20.90 6.48
C VAL A 378 4.07 -19.47 6.22
N ALA A 379 4.87 -18.48 6.68
CA ALA A 379 4.57 -17.08 6.51
C ALA A 379 4.59 -16.63 5.04
N GLN A 380 5.60 -17.06 4.26
CA GLN A 380 5.67 -16.77 2.82
C GLN A 380 4.52 -17.44 2.07
N ARG A 381 4.13 -18.65 2.45
CA ARG A 381 2.97 -19.35 1.85
C ARG A 381 1.68 -18.59 2.12
N ALA A 382 1.45 -18.14 3.36
CA ALA A 382 0.27 -17.35 3.73
C ALA A 382 0.23 -16.03 2.94
N LEU A 383 1.35 -15.29 2.90
CA LEU A 383 1.46 -14.06 2.11
C LEU A 383 1.18 -14.30 0.63
N ALA A 384 1.81 -15.33 0.04
CA ALA A 384 1.65 -15.66 -1.37
C ALA A 384 0.21 -16.04 -1.72
N THR A 385 -0.44 -16.84 -0.87
CA THR A 385 -1.85 -17.20 -1.04
C THR A 385 -2.75 -15.98 -0.99
N ASP A 386 -2.64 -15.15 0.06
CA ASP A 386 -3.53 -14.00 0.24
C ASP A 386 -3.36 -12.96 -0.89
N VAL A 387 -2.11 -12.61 -1.21
CA VAL A 387 -1.84 -11.57 -2.20
C VAL A 387 -2.16 -12.05 -3.62
N THR A 388 -1.91 -13.33 -3.94
CA THR A 388 -2.27 -13.89 -5.25
C THR A 388 -3.78 -14.01 -5.40
N ALA A 389 -4.49 -14.46 -4.36
CA ALA A 389 -5.95 -14.52 -4.37
C ALA A 389 -6.58 -13.13 -4.49
N LEU A 390 -6.02 -12.12 -3.82
CA LEU A 390 -6.50 -10.73 -3.88
C LEU A 390 -6.39 -10.15 -5.31
N VAL A 391 -5.31 -10.44 -6.03
CA VAL A 391 -5.02 -9.85 -7.36
C VAL A 391 -5.64 -10.67 -8.49
N HIS A 392 -5.56 -12.00 -8.41
CA HIS A 392 -5.91 -12.90 -9.51
C HIS A 392 -7.17 -13.73 -9.24
N GLY A 393 -7.70 -13.71 -8.02
CA GLY A 393 -8.82 -14.55 -7.59
C GLY A 393 -8.39 -15.87 -6.98
N ALA A 394 -9.27 -16.45 -6.16
CA ALA A 394 -8.98 -17.68 -5.40
C ALA A 394 -8.73 -18.91 -6.30
N ASP A 395 -9.42 -18.97 -7.44
CA ASP A 395 -9.25 -20.11 -8.37
C ASP A 395 -7.89 -20.09 -9.05
N ALA A 396 -7.43 -18.90 -9.49
CA ALA A 396 -6.10 -18.73 -10.08
C ALA A 396 -4.97 -18.95 -9.06
N GLU A 397 -5.16 -18.54 -7.80
CA GLU A 397 -4.22 -18.84 -6.71
C GLU A 397 -4.09 -20.35 -6.48
N ARG A 398 -5.24 -21.05 -6.37
CA ARG A 398 -5.26 -22.49 -6.16
C ARG A 398 -4.57 -23.23 -7.31
N ALA A 399 -4.88 -22.87 -8.55
CA ALA A 399 -4.24 -23.44 -9.73
C ALA A 399 -2.72 -23.18 -9.75
N ALA A 400 -2.28 -21.99 -9.37
CA ALA A 400 -0.86 -21.64 -9.26
C ALA A 400 -0.15 -22.41 -8.14
N ALA A 401 -0.83 -22.65 -7.01
CA ALA A 401 -0.30 -23.45 -5.91
C ALA A 401 -0.14 -24.93 -6.31
N GLU A 402 -1.17 -25.53 -6.90
CA GLU A 402 -1.12 -26.91 -7.40
C GLU A 402 -0.07 -27.07 -8.50
N ALA A 403 0.04 -26.09 -9.42
CA ALA A 403 1.08 -26.10 -10.46
C ALA A 403 2.48 -26.10 -9.85
N ALA A 404 2.70 -25.33 -8.79
CA ALA A 404 3.97 -25.33 -8.07
C ALA A 404 4.24 -26.71 -7.45
N ASP A 405 3.27 -27.31 -6.78
CA ASP A 405 3.44 -28.64 -6.18
C ASP A 405 3.82 -29.68 -7.23
N VAL A 406 3.16 -29.68 -8.41
CA VAL A 406 3.48 -30.56 -9.54
C VAL A 406 4.93 -30.35 -10.03
N LEU A 407 5.33 -29.11 -10.25
CA LEU A 407 6.67 -28.75 -10.72
C LEU A 407 7.76 -29.08 -9.68
N PHE A 408 7.43 -29.07 -8.39
CA PHE A 408 8.34 -29.49 -7.31
C PHE A 408 8.24 -30.98 -6.99
N GLY A 409 7.45 -31.75 -7.72
CA GLY A 409 7.51 -33.21 -7.74
C GLY A 409 6.36 -33.93 -7.07
N ALA A 410 5.27 -33.26 -6.74
CA ALA A 410 4.02 -33.90 -6.36
C ALA A 410 3.44 -34.74 -7.51
N ASP A 411 2.53 -35.62 -7.18
CA ASP A 411 1.86 -36.48 -8.15
C ASP A 411 0.96 -35.63 -9.08
N PRO A 412 1.27 -35.54 -10.38
CA PRO A 412 0.49 -34.73 -11.30
C PRO A 412 -0.90 -35.28 -11.60
N THR A 413 -1.19 -36.53 -11.23
CA THR A 413 -2.51 -37.15 -11.43
C THR A 413 -3.59 -36.59 -10.53
N THR A 414 -3.18 -35.91 -9.43
CA THR A 414 -4.09 -35.25 -8.49
C THR A 414 -4.33 -33.78 -8.81
N ALA A 415 -3.57 -33.21 -9.75
CA ALA A 415 -3.67 -31.81 -10.10
C ALA A 415 -4.95 -31.51 -10.90
N SER A 416 -5.51 -30.33 -10.71
CA SER A 416 -6.64 -29.84 -11.49
C SER A 416 -6.24 -29.54 -12.95
N ILE A 417 -7.24 -29.48 -13.83
CA ILE A 417 -7.00 -29.08 -15.22
C ILE A 417 -6.41 -27.67 -15.31
N ASP A 418 -6.86 -26.75 -14.46
CA ASP A 418 -6.38 -25.37 -14.41
C ASP A 418 -4.91 -25.31 -13.94
N ALA A 419 -4.51 -26.18 -13.00
CA ALA A 419 -3.12 -26.32 -12.61
C ALA A 419 -2.23 -26.78 -13.77
N LEU A 420 -2.68 -27.75 -14.56
CA LEU A 420 -1.92 -28.20 -15.73
C LEU A 420 -1.87 -27.14 -16.84
N VAL A 421 -2.92 -26.34 -17.01
CA VAL A 421 -2.90 -25.17 -17.89
C VAL A 421 -1.89 -24.13 -17.36
N ALA A 422 -1.83 -23.91 -16.05
CA ALA A 422 -0.81 -23.06 -15.45
C ALA A 422 0.61 -23.62 -15.66
N VAL A 423 0.82 -24.92 -15.46
CA VAL A 423 2.10 -25.59 -15.79
C VAL A 423 2.50 -25.36 -17.25
N ALA A 424 1.55 -25.46 -18.20
CA ALA A 424 1.82 -25.26 -19.62
C ALA A 424 2.34 -23.87 -19.96
N ARG A 425 2.05 -22.87 -19.14
CA ARG A 425 2.57 -21.49 -19.29
C ARG A 425 3.99 -21.33 -18.76
N GLU A 426 4.41 -22.19 -17.83
CA GLU A 426 5.67 -22.06 -17.10
C GLU A 426 6.78 -22.99 -17.62
N VAL A 427 6.43 -24.04 -18.36
CA VAL A 427 7.39 -24.96 -18.92
C VAL A 427 7.28 -25.02 -20.44
N PRO A 428 8.34 -25.44 -21.16
CA PRO A 428 8.22 -25.71 -22.59
C PRO A 428 7.02 -26.65 -22.85
N SER A 429 6.18 -26.28 -23.80
CA SER A 429 5.01 -27.06 -24.17
C SER A 429 4.89 -27.23 -25.68
N SER A 430 4.25 -28.32 -26.10
CA SER A 430 3.99 -28.61 -27.52
C SER A 430 2.66 -29.30 -27.71
N SER A 431 2.04 -29.11 -28.88
CA SER A 431 0.89 -29.91 -29.30
C SER A 431 1.36 -31.12 -30.09
N ALA A 432 0.71 -32.27 -29.91
CA ALA A 432 1.03 -33.51 -30.60
C ALA A 432 -0.20 -34.39 -30.75
N THR A 433 -0.21 -35.19 -31.80
CA THR A 433 -1.18 -36.32 -31.93
C THR A 433 -0.60 -37.55 -31.28
N ARG A 434 -1.45 -38.47 -30.83
CA ARG A 434 -0.99 -39.78 -30.29
C ARG A 434 -0.07 -40.55 -31.24
N ALA A 435 -0.37 -40.51 -32.54
CA ALA A 435 0.43 -41.16 -33.57
C ALA A 435 1.86 -40.59 -33.68
N SER A 436 2.04 -39.28 -33.46
CA SER A 436 3.36 -38.63 -33.51
C SER A 436 4.23 -38.95 -32.28
N LEU A 437 3.67 -39.50 -31.25
CA LEU A 437 4.34 -39.85 -29.98
C LEU A 437 4.74 -41.34 -29.87
N SER A 438 4.56 -42.15 -30.94
CA SER A 438 4.81 -43.57 -30.92
C SER A 438 6.27 -43.96 -30.68
N ASP A 439 7.24 -43.12 -31.02
CA ASP A 439 8.67 -43.32 -30.69
C ASP A 439 9.08 -42.39 -29.52
N VAL A 440 9.27 -42.97 -28.34
CA VAL A 440 9.64 -42.26 -27.12
C VAL A 440 10.96 -41.51 -27.26
N ILE A 441 11.96 -42.09 -27.96
CA ILE A 441 13.28 -41.48 -28.12
C ILE A 441 13.18 -40.18 -28.96
N SER A 442 12.56 -40.29 -30.13
CA SER A 442 12.35 -39.10 -30.98
C SER A 442 11.49 -38.07 -30.30
N SER A 443 10.47 -38.46 -29.54
CA SER A 443 9.63 -37.55 -28.78
C SER A 443 10.40 -36.80 -27.71
N LEU A 444 11.28 -37.45 -26.94
CA LEU A 444 12.12 -36.81 -25.92
C LEU A 444 13.13 -35.81 -26.51
N VAL A 445 13.65 -36.09 -27.71
CA VAL A 445 14.53 -35.18 -28.44
C VAL A 445 13.76 -34.01 -29.00
N SER A 446 12.60 -34.24 -29.61
CA SER A 446 11.78 -33.15 -30.18
C SER A 446 11.23 -32.21 -29.10
N CYS A 447 10.91 -32.71 -27.93
CA CYS A 447 10.54 -31.91 -26.75
C CYS A 447 11.72 -31.13 -26.12
N GLY A 448 12.94 -31.30 -26.62
CA GLY A 448 14.13 -30.65 -26.06
C GLY A 448 14.59 -31.20 -24.70
N LEU A 449 14.00 -32.29 -24.24
CA LEU A 449 14.36 -32.95 -22.97
C LEU A 449 15.60 -33.84 -23.12
N ALA A 450 15.97 -34.20 -24.32
CA ALA A 450 17.22 -34.89 -24.65
C ALA A 450 17.93 -34.18 -25.80
N SER A 451 19.25 -34.06 -25.74
CA SER A 451 20.07 -33.40 -26.77
C SER A 451 20.31 -34.27 -28.03
N SER A 452 20.10 -35.57 -27.92
CA SER A 452 20.24 -36.55 -28.98
C SER A 452 19.59 -37.89 -28.62
N ASN A 453 19.39 -38.79 -29.62
CA ASN A 453 18.88 -40.13 -29.39
C ASN A 453 19.77 -40.92 -28.42
N SER A 454 21.11 -40.74 -28.46
CA SER A 454 22.04 -41.41 -27.53
C SER A 454 21.86 -40.89 -26.10
N ASP A 455 21.62 -39.56 -25.92
CA ASP A 455 21.36 -38.98 -24.62
C ASP A 455 20.01 -39.48 -24.06
N ALA A 456 18.98 -39.56 -24.92
CA ALA A 456 17.67 -40.08 -24.54
C ALA A 456 17.78 -41.53 -24.04
N ARG A 457 18.41 -42.44 -24.81
CA ARG A 457 18.61 -43.84 -24.40
C ARG A 457 19.40 -43.98 -23.12
N ARG A 458 20.51 -43.26 -22.98
CA ARG A 458 21.29 -43.28 -21.75
C ARG A 458 20.47 -42.86 -20.54
N THR A 459 19.70 -41.76 -20.66
CA THR A 459 18.89 -41.23 -19.56
C THR A 459 17.70 -42.13 -19.24
N LEU A 460 17.07 -42.78 -20.24
CA LEU A 460 16.03 -43.82 -20.03
C LEU A 460 16.61 -45.03 -19.27
N GLY A 461 17.79 -45.53 -19.67
CA GLY A 461 18.47 -46.58 -18.96
C GLY A 461 18.82 -46.25 -17.51
N GLN A 462 19.03 -45.00 -17.19
CA GLN A 462 19.22 -44.47 -15.83
C GLN A 462 17.93 -44.19 -15.09
N LYS A 463 16.75 -44.48 -15.65
CA LYS A 463 15.42 -44.19 -15.09
C LYS A 463 15.23 -42.68 -14.82
N GLY A 464 15.85 -41.84 -15.65
CA GLY A 464 15.88 -40.39 -15.50
C GLY A 464 14.66 -39.66 -16.05
N PHE A 465 13.75 -40.37 -16.76
CA PHE A 465 12.51 -39.78 -17.28
C PHE A 465 11.29 -40.30 -16.56
N ARG A 466 10.28 -39.45 -16.45
CA ARG A 466 8.95 -39.79 -15.97
C ARG A 466 7.90 -39.17 -16.89
N VAL A 467 6.79 -39.89 -17.07
CA VAL A 467 5.57 -39.41 -17.74
C VAL A 467 4.43 -39.50 -16.73
N ASN A 468 3.74 -38.38 -16.50
CA ASN A 468 2.66 -38.29 -15.51
C ASN A 468 3.05 -38.88 -14.14
N GLY A 469 4.28 -38.63 -13.69
CA GLY A 469 4.83 -39.15 -12.43
C GLY A 469 5.45 -40.54 -12.50
N VAL A 470 5.13 -41.35 -13.53
CA VAL A 470 5.59 -42.73 -13.67
C VAL A 470 6.95 -42.80 -14.38
N VAL A 471 7.89 -43.59 -13.84
CA VAL A 471 9.20 -43.81 -14.49
C VAL A 471 9.01 -44.58 -15.78
N ILE A 472 9.62 -44.15 -16.85
CA ILE A 472 9.56 -44.79 -18.17
C ILE A 472 10.92 -45.33 -18.61
N ASP A 473 10.87 -46.33 -19.54
CA ASP A 473 12.02 -46.91 -20.22
C ASP A 473 11.89 -46.79 -21.75
N GLU A 474 12.81 -47.43 -22.48
CA GLU A 474 12.85 -47.35 -23.96
C GLU A 474 11.66 -48.08 -24.63
N ALA A 475 11.02 -49.00 -23.94
CA ALA A 475 9.88 -49.73 -24.45
C ALA A 475 8.54 -49.02 -24.21
N PHE A 476 8.57 -47.87 -23.53
CA PHE A 476 7.37 -47.12 -23.18
C PHE A 476 6.74 -46.47 -24.42
N ASP A 477 5.46 -46.74 -24.66
CA ASP A 477 4.68 -46.10 -25.72
C ASP A 477 4.02 -44.81 -25.19
N LEU A 478 4.57 -43.69 -25.57
CA LEU A 478 4.09 -42.35 -25.17
C LEU A 478 2.70 -42.07 -25.80
N GLY A 479 2.43 -42.61 -26.99
CA GLY A 479 1.15 -42.43 -27.69
C GLY A 479 0.02 -43.22 -27.03
N ALA A 480 0.35 -44.35 -26.33
CA ALA A 480 -0.60 -45.14 -25.56
C ALA A 480 -0.74 -44.69 -24.09
N ALA A 481 0.08 -43.72 -23.64
CA ALA A 481 0.00 -43.22 -22.28
C ALA A 481 -1.37 -42.63 -21.97
N ASP A 482 -1.86 -42.89 -20.75
CA ASP A 482 -3.11 -42.27 -20.28
C ASP A 482 -2.88 -40.79 -19.95
N PRO A 483 -3.54 -39.85 -20.68
CA PRO A 483 -3.31 -38.43 -20.49
C PRO A 483 -4.04 -37.90 -19.26
N LEU A 484 -3.41 -37.03 -18.52
CA LEU A 484 -4.04 -36.25 -17.45
C LEU A 484 -5.22 -35.46 -18.03
N HIS A 485 -6.40 -35.61 -17.42
CA HIS A 485 -7.66 -34.99 -17.89
C HIS A 485 -7.96 -35.24 -19.38
N GLY A 486 -7.54 -36.37 -19.92
CA GLY A 486 -7.74 -36.70 -21.34
C GLY A 486 -6.93 -35.89 -22.35
N ARG A 487 -6.03 -35.00 -21.88
CA ARG A 487 -5.43 -33.96 -22.74
C ARG A 487 -3.92 -33.75 -22.55
N PHE A 488 -3.36 -33.96 -21.34
CA PHE A 488 -1.99 -33.57 -21.04
C PHE A 488 -1.08 -34.76 -20.75
N LEU A 489 0.15 -34.72 -21.26
CA LEU A 489 1.24 -35.58 -20.83
C LEU A 489 2.36 -34.75 -20.27
N LEU A 490 2.61 -34.85 -18.97
CA LEU A 490 3.73 -34.18 -18.31
C LEU A 490 4.97 -35.06 -18.34
N ILE A 491 5.96 -34.67 -19.11
CA ILE A 491 7.23 -35.37 -19.21
C ILE A 491 8.25 -34.62 -18.33
N ARG A 492 8.96 -35.38 -17.47
CA ARG A 492 9.99 -34.82 -16.58
C ARG A 492 11.30 -35.56 -16.75
N ARG A 493 12.39 -34.80 -16.91
CA ARG A 493 13.78 -35.27 -16.85
C ARG A 493 14.43 -34.82 -15.54
N GLY A 494 14.86 -35.79 -14.72
CA GLY A 494 15.47 -35.52 -13.42
C GLY A 494 14.50 -34.82 -12.47
N LYS A 495 14.96 -33.75 -11.79
CA LYS A 495 14.15 -33.02 -10.78
C LYS A 495 13.50 -31.74 -11.30
N THR A 496 14.08 -31.08 -12.31
CA THR A 496 13.76 -29.69 -12.66
C THR A 496 13.37 -29.46 -14.10
N GLN A 497 13.68 -30.38 -15.02
CA GLN A 497 13.35 -30.20 -16.44
C GLN A 497 11.99 -30.84 -16.74
N HIS A 498 11.06 -30.01 -17.22
CA HIS A 498 9.71 -30.43 -17.57
C HIS A 498 9.38 -30.05 -19.00
N HIS A 499 8.50 -30.80 -19.61
CA HIS A 499 7.84 -30.47 -20.87
C HIS A 499 6.40 -30.98 -20.82
N LEU A 500 5.45 -30.13 -21.19
CA LEU A 500 4.05 -30.53 -21.25
C LEU A 500 3.60 -30.72 -22.69
N VAL A 501 3.15 -31.93 -22.99
CA VAL A 501 2.52 -32.23 -24.31
C VAL A 501 1.02 -32.09 -24.17
N VAL A 502 0.42 -31.26 -25.05
CA VAL A 502 -1.02 -31.09 -25.19
C VAL A 502 -1.46 -31.99 -26.35
N LEU A 503 -2.26 -33.01 -26.06
CA LEU A 503 -2.76 -33.90 -27.08
C LEU A 503 -3.84 -33.22 -27.91
N GLU A 504 -3.66 -33.23 -29.23
CA GLU A 504 -4.68 -32.86 -30.18
C GLU A 504 -5.70 -34.03 -30.29
N GLY A 505 -7.00 -33.67 -30.19
CA GLY A 505 -8.08 -34.65 -30.19
C GLY A 505 -8.26 -35.39 -31.53
#